data_79f3e0b9b332663904d98ed6c1dee428
#
_entry.id   79f3e0b9b332663904d98ed6c1dee428
#
_cell.length_a   1.000
_cell.length_b   1.000
_cell.length_c   1.000
_cell.angle_alpha   90.00
_cell.angle_beta   90.00
_cell.angle_gamma   90.00
#
_symmetry.space_group_name_H-M   'P 1'
#
loop_
_entity.id
_entity.type
_entity.pdbx_description
1 polymer ?
#
loop_
_entity_poly.entity_id
_entity_poly.type
_entity_poly.pdbx_seq_one_letter_code
_entity_poly.pdbx_strand_id
1 'polypeptide(L)'
;MDSKKIKTLGELKKSGYISKSIKQEIRENLIKRIQAKENPFPGILGYEDSVIPDTERALLSKHNILFLGLRGQAKTRMARQMIDLLDEYIPIVAGSEINDDPLQPISRYAIDLIAEQGDKTPIAWLHRSQRYGEKLATPDVSVADLIGDIDPIKAANLKLSFADERVLHYGIIPRSNRSIFVINELPDLQARIQVSLFNILEEGDLQIRGFKLRLPLDVLFVFTANPEDYTNRGSIVTPLKDRIESQILTHYPKTLETALEITEQEADISEAQQEKVKVSDLIKRLIEQVAFEARGSELVDKKSGVSARLTISAYENAISAAERRAIINEEKETQVWLSDLIGIIPSITGKIELVYEGEQEGPYLVAFNLLERSIRTQFGQYFPNPDTLKKKKSKEAAPEENPYKAITRWFDAGNTLNNYFETKDEDKVQLLYKVDGLHALVKKHFKSASDKENALLMEFVLHGLAAHSLISKKVMEGKIEFKDLMGSMLNIGSAHFSEEDFNEEDFN
;
A
#
# COMPACT_ATOMS: atom_id res chain seq x y z
N MET A 1 -30.76 -18.78 13.64
CA MET A 1 -31.88 -19.12 12.76
C MET A 1 -31.33 -19.74 11.49
N ASP A 2 -31.87 -20.87 11.06
CA ASP A 2 -31.41 -21.48 9.79
C ASP A 2 -32.11 -20.71 8.62
N SER A 3 -31.55 -19.54 8.29
CA SER A 3 -32.09 -18.60 7.32
C SER A 3 -32.39 -19.24 5.94
N LYS A 4 -31.64 -20.28 5.57
CA LYS A 4 -31.80 -20.98 4.28
C LYS A 4 -33.11 -21.77 4.15
N LYS A 5 -33.86 -21.97 5.22
CA LYS A 5 -35.15 -22.70 5.20
C LYS A 5 -36.34 -21.79 4.87
N ILE A 6 -36.21 -20.49 5.04
CA ILE A 6 -37.27 -19.53 4.78
C ILE A 6 -37.25 -19.15 3.29
N LYS A 7 -38.31 -19.43 2.55
CA LYS A 7 -38.39 -19.24 1.10
C LYS A 7 -39.48 -18.29 0.66
N THR A 8 -40.41 -17.88 1.54
CA THR A 8 -41.54 -17.01 1.21
C THR A 8 -41.65 -15.83 2.16
N LEU A 9 -42.26 -14.75 1.71
CA LEU A 9 -42.53 -13.56 2.51
C LEU A 9 -43.34 -13.89 3.78
N GLY A 10 -44.32 -14.78 3.68
CA GLY A 10 -45.14 -15.18 4.82
C GLY A 10 -44.34 -15.95 5.90
N GLU A 11 -43.40 -16.81 5.49
CA GLU A 11 -42.48 -17.47 6.40
C GLU A 11 -41.54 -16.47 7.07
N LEU A 12 -41.05 -15.46 6.30
CA LEU A 12 -40.21 -14.40 6.81
C LEU A 12 -40.90 -13.58 7.90
N LYS A 13 -42.17 -13.16 7.64
CA LYS A 13 -42.98 -12.45 8.65
C LYS A 13 -43.18 -13.27 9.92
N LYS A 14 -43.46 -14.57 9.78
CA LYS A 14 -43.68 -15.47 10.90
C LYS A 14 -42.38 -15.71 11.72
N SER A 15 -41.23 -15.58 11.09
CA SER A 15 -39.92 -15.71 11.77
C SER A 15 -39.59 -14.56 12.71
N GLY A 16 -40.35 -13.46 12.67
CA GLY A 16 -40.06 -12.24 13.42
C GLY A 16 -38.85 -11.45 12.89
N TYR A 17 -38.45 -11.67 11.64
CA TYR A 17 -37.41 -10.89 11.02
C TYR A 17 -37.76 -9.39 10.97
N ILE A 18 -36.83 -8.56 11.41
CA ILE A 18 -36.93 -7.10 11.38
C ILE A 18 -35.90 -6.55 10.40
N SER A 19 -36.37 -5.83 9.42
CA SER A 19 -35.50 -5.16 8.46
C SER A 19 -34.77 -4.00 9.10
N LYS A 20 -33.51 -3.84 8.73
CA LYS A 20 -32.63 -2.77 9.20
C LYS A 20 -31.99 -2.09 8.01
N SER A 21 -31.74 -0.78 8.12
CA SER A 21 -30.89 -0.11 7.15
C SER A 21 -29.45 -0.62 7.26
N ILE A 22 -28.69 -0.56 6.15
CA ILE A 22 -27.29 -0.99 6.13
C ILE A 22 -26.44 -0.27 7.18
N LYS A 23 -26.67 1.02 7.35
CA LYS A 23 -25.94 1.83 8.34
C LYS A 23 -26.27 1.41 9.79
N GLN A 24 -27.52 1.00 10.04
CA GLN A 24 -27.93 0.46 11.35
C GLN A 24 -27.34 -0.93 11.60
N GLU A 25 -27.34 -1.79 10.59
CA GLU A 25 -26.78 -3.14 10.64
C GLU A 25 -25.28 -3.10 10.98
N ILE A 26 -24.50 -2.31 10.23
CA ILE A 26 -23.06 -2.11 10.46
C ILE A 26 -22.80 -1.58 11.88
N ARG A 27 -23.58 -0.57 12.31
CA ARG A 27 -23.46 0.00 13.64
C ARG A 27 -23.66 -1.05 14.73
N GLU A 28 -24.68 -1.87 14.64
CA GLU A 28 -25.00 -2.91 15.64
C GLU A 28 -23.91 -4.00 15.67
N ASN A 29 -23.43 -4.41 14.51
CA ASN A 29 -22.37 -5.44 14.43
C ASN A 29 -21.03 -4.89 14.91
N LEU A 30 -20.71 -3.62 14.62
CA LEU A 30 -19.52 -2.95 15.14
C LEU A 30 -19.57 -2.85 16.69
N ILE A 31 -20.72 -2.49 17.27
CA ILE A 31 -20.89 -2.47 18.72
C ILE A 31 -20.59 -3.84 19.35
N LYS A 32 -21.10 -4.92 18.74
CA LYS A 32 -20.83 -6.28 19.23
C LYS A 32 -19.34 -6.61 19.21
N ARG A 33 -18.63 -6.26 18.13
CA ARG A 33 -17.16 -6.50 18.01
C ARG A 33 -16.40 -5.68 19.04
N ILE A 34 -16.71 -4.40 19.19
CA ILE A 34 -16.06 -3.55 20.21
C ILE A 34 -16.29 -4.12 21.64
N GLN A 35 -17.52 -4.55 21.96
CA GLN A 35 -17.84 -5.18 23.23
C GLN A 35 -17.08 -6.50 23.45
N ALA A 36 -16.90 -7.28 22.38
CA ALA A 36 -16.11 -8.50 22.38
C ALA A 36 -14.60 -8.26 22.37
N LYS A 37 -14.15 -7.00 22.27
CA LYS A 37 -12.73 -6.59 22.10
C LYS A 37 -12.08 -7.20 20.86
N GLU A 38 -12.85 -7.43 19.83
CA GLU A 38 -12.37 -7.90 18.53
C GLU A 38 -11.95 -6.70 17.68
N ASN A 39 -10.81 -6.82 16.98
CA ASN A 39 -10.40 -5.81 16.02
C ASN A 39 -11.34 -5.84 14.79
N PRO A 40 -12.06 -4.76 14.48
CA PRO A 40 -12.95 -4.72 13.32
C PRO A 40 -12.19 -4.70 11.97
N PHE A 41 -10.90 -4.37 11.98
CA PHE A 41 -10.04 -4.27 10.80
C PHE A 41 -8.76 -5.11 10.96
N PRO A 42 -8.87 -6.44 10.97
CA PRO A 42 -7.72 -7.33 11.20
C PRO A 42 -6.68 -7.17 10.09
N GLY A 43 -5.39 -7.13 10.48
CA GLY A 43 -4.27 -6.96 9.56
C GLY A 43 -4.09 -5.54 9.01
N ILE A 44 -4.82 -4.56 9.53
CA ILE A 44 -4.51 -3.14 9.37
C ILE A 44 -3.62 -2.73 10.54
N LEU A 45 -2.37 -2.38 10.25
CA LEU A 45 -1.35 -2.07 11.25
C LEU A 45 -1.00 -0.57 11.24
N GLY A 46 -0.71 -0.03 12.44
CA GLY A 46 -0.29 1.36 12.62
C GLY A 46 -1.42 2.38 12.59
N TYR A 47 -2.68 1.92 12.62
CA TYR A 47 -3.88 2.75 12.62
C TYR A 47 -4.71 2.62 13.91
N GLU A 48 -4.24 1.86 14.86
CA GLU A 48 -4.94 1.49 16.11
C GLU A 48 -5.37 2.73 16.92
N ASP A 49 -4.51 3.76 16.96
CA ASP A 49 -4.74 4.99 17.73
C ASP A 49 -5.19 6.19 16.85
N SER A 50 -5.51 5.96 15.57
CA SER A 50 -5.79 7.06 14.63
C SER A 50 -6.96 6.73 13.70
N VAL A 51 -6.69 6.13 12.54
CA VAL A 51 -7.66 5.91 11.46
C VAL A 51 -8.75 4.92 11.85
N ILE A 52 -8.43 3.85 12.61
CA ILE A 52 -9.42 2.85 13.06
C ILE A 52 -10.44 3.50 14.00
N PRO A 53 -10.06 4.19 15.09
CA PRO A 53 -11.02 4.88 15.97
C PRO A 53 -11.86 5.95 15.24
N ASP A 54 -11.28 6.68 14.28
CA ASP A 54 -12.03 7.65 13.48
C ASP A 54 -13.08 6.95 12.59
N THR A 55 -12.71 5.81 12.00
CA THR A 55 -13.62 4.99 11.20
C THR A 55 -14.76 4.41 12.04
N GLU A 56 -14.44 3.88 13.21
CA GLU A 56 -15.44 3.37 14.18
C GLU A 56 -16.44 4.46 14.56
N ARG A 57 -15.97 5.67 14.90
CA ARG A 57 -16.84 6.80 15.23
C ARG A 57 -17.75 7.19 14.06
N ALA A 58 -17.22 7.22 12.83
CA ALA A 58 -18.01 7.51 11.63
C ALA A 58 -19.10 6.47 11.43
N LEU A 59 -18.77 5.17 11.53
CA LEU A 59 -19.74 4.07 11.39
C LEU A 59 -20.79 4.05 12.51
N LEU A 60 -20.38 4.32 13.75
CA LEU A 60 -21.32 4.46 14.88
C LEU A 60 -22.28 5.65 14.70
N SER A 61 -21.83 6.72 14.04
CA SER A 61 -22.65 7.87 13.67
C SER A 61 -23.46 7.67 12.40
N LYS A 62 -23.32 6.51 11.73
CA LYS A 62 -23.99 6.17 10.45
C LYS A 62 -23.61 7.11 9.29
N HIS A 63 -22.40 7.63 9.30
CA HIS A 63 -21.89 8.56 8.30
C HIS A 63 -21.41 7.83 7.04
N ASN A 64 -21.53 8.49 5.89
CA ASN A 64 -20.72 8.19 4.73
C ASN A 64 -19.28 8.65 4.99
N ILE A 65 -18.31 8.00 4.39
CA ILE A 65 -16.91 8.17 4.73
C ILE A 65 -16.08 8.57 3.50
N LEU A 66 -15.22 9.56 3.65
CA LEU A 66 -14.14 9.86 2.71
C LEU A 66 -12.80 9.55 3.37
N PHE A 67 -12.11 8.52 2.88
CA PHE A 67 -10.71 8.30 3.22
C PHE A 67 -9.82 9.20 2.37
N LEU A 68 -9.11 10.12 2.98
CA LEU A 68 -8.22 11.05 2.34
C LEU A 68 -6.78 10.78 2.75
N GLY A 69 -5.91 10.53 1.79
CA GLY A 69 -4.50 10.31 2.02
C GLY A 69 -3.77 9.78 0.81
N LEU A 70 -2.45 9.75 0.88
CA LEU A 70 -1.57 9.42 -0.23
C LEU A 70 -1.69 7.94 -0.67
N ARG A 71 -1.02 7.60 -1.76
CA ARG A 71 -1.01 6.23 -2.33
C ARG A 71 -0.42 5.20 -1.34
N GLY A 72 -0.97 3.98 -1.35
CA GLY A 72 -0.44 2.87 -0.53
C GLY A 72 -0.71 3.01 0.98
N GLN A 73 -1.76 3.72 1.40
CA GLN A 73 -2.19 3.91 2.77
C GLN A 73 -3.44 3.08 3.13
N ALA A 74 -3.59 1.90 2.57
CA ALA A 74 -4.63 0.90 2.87
C ALA A 74 -6.11 1.38 2.76
N LYS A 75 -6.41 2.56 2.16
CA LYS A 75 -7.77 3.12 2.07
C LYS A 75 -8.80 2.12 1.53
N THR A 76 -8.51 1.53 0.36
CA THR A 76 -9.41 0.56 -0.29
C THR A 76 -9.51 -0.75 0.49
N ARG A 77 -8.42 -1.18 1.17
CA ARG A 77 -8.43 -2.38 2.02
C ARG A 77 -9.37 -2.20 3.20
N MET A 78 -9.31 -1.06 3.88
CA MET A 78 -10.24 -0.74 4.96
C MET A 78 -11.68 -0.73 4.48
N ALA A 79 -11.98 -0.11 3.32
CA ALA A 79 -13.32 -0.11 2.74
C ALA A 79 -13.83 -1.53 2.48
N ARG A 80 -12.99 -2.42 1.94
CA ARG A 80 -13.36 -3.83 1.68
C ARG A 80 -13.60 -4.62 2.95
N GLN A 81 -12.83 -4.40 3.99
CA GLN A 81 -13.02 -5.10 5.27
C GLN A 81 -14.33 -4.72 5.98
N MET A 82 -14.95 -3.58 5.64
CA MET A 82 -16.28 -3.23 6.17
C MET A 82 -17.35 -4.27 5.82
N ILE A 83 -17.15 -5.12 4.79
CA ILE A 83 -18.05 -6.24 4.46
C ILE A 83 -18.24 -7.18 5.67
N ASP A 84 -17.21 -7.33 6.48
CA ASP A 84 -17.25 -8.20 7.65
C ASP A 84 -18.10 -7.64 8.80
N LEU A 85 -18.53 -6.38 8.70
CA LEU A 85 -19.49 -5.76 9.59
C LEU A 85 -20.94 -5.97 9.15
N LEU A 86 -21.18 -6.61 7.99
CA LEU A 86 -22.52 -6.97 7.53
C LEU A 86 -22.97 -8.30 8.09
N ASP A 87 -24.28 -8.49 8.25
CA ASP A 87 -24.88 -9.78 8.53
C ASP A 87 -24.54 -10.76 7.40
N GLU A 88 -24.30 -12.02 7.72
CA GLU A 88 -23.86 -13.03 6.74
C GLU A 88 -24.85 -13.16 5.57
N TYR A 89 -26.15 -13.14 5.87
CA TYR A 89 -27.23 -13.21 4.88
C TYR A 89 -28.34 -12.23 5.19
N ILE A 90 -28.89 -11.58 4.16
CA ILE A 90 -30.14 -10.82 4.23
C ILE A 90 -31.17 -11.37 3.24
N PRO A 91 -32.50 -11.29 3.56
CA PRO A 91 -33.54 -11.64 2.61
C PRO A 91 -33.73 -10.53 1.57
N ILE A 92 -33.93 -10.94 0.33
CA ILE A 92 -34.36 -10.09 -0.79
C ILE A 92 -35.53 -10.69 -1.51
N VAL A 93 -36.32 -9.88 -2.24
CA VAL A 93 -37.34 -10.36 -3.17
C VAL A 93 -36.63 -11.13 -4.29
N ALA A 94 -36.99 -12.37 -4.54
CA ALA A 94 -36.35 -13.19 -5.55
C ALA A 94 -36.50 -12.55 -6.95
N GLY A 95 -35.36 -12.42 -7.68
CA GLY A 95 -35.32 -11.81 -9.00
C GLY A 95 -35.29 -10.28 -9.01
N SER A 96 -35.24 -9.61 -7.84
CA SER A 96 -35.04 -8.17 -7.77
C SER A 96 -33.66 -7.77 -8.28
N GLU A 97 -33.59 -6.79 -9.19
CA GLU A 97 -32.34 -6.24 -9.73
C GLU A 97 -31.63 -5.29 -8.73
N ILE A 98 -32.38 -4.78 -7.72
CA ILE A 98 -31.88 -3.79 -6.75
C ILE A 98 -31.97 -4.28 -5.30
N ASN A 99 -31.91 -5.59 -5.08
CA ASN A 99 -31.90 -6.19 -3.74
C ASN A 99 -33.06 -5.73 -2.85
N ASP A 100 -34.28 -5.65 -3.40
CA ASP A 100 -35.46 -5.20 -2.67
C ASP A 100 -35.66 -5.93 -1.36
N ASP A 101 -35.95 -5.17 -0.31
CA ASP A 101 -36.36 -5.72 0.96
C ASP A 101 -37.79 -6.32 0.83
N PRO A 102 -37.99 -7.61 1.17
CA PRO A 102 -39.35 -8.19 1.08
C PRO A 102 -40.41 -7.50 1.97
N LEU A 103 -39.98 -6.82 3.04
CA LEU A 103 -40.87 -6.10 3.94
C LEU A 103 -41.07 -4.63 3.55
N GLN A 104 -40.12 -4.05 2.76
CA GLN A 104 -40.15 -2.66 2.30
C GLN A 104 -39.64 -2.56 0.86
N PRO A 105 -40.39 -3.12 -0.12
CA PRO A 105 -39.97 -3.11 -1.52
C PRO A 105 -40.00 -1.67 -2.09
N ILE A 106 -39.01 -1.35 -2.92
CA ILE A 106 -38.89 -0.03 -3.55
C ILE A 106 -39.00 -0.08 -5.08
N SER A 107 -38.66 -1.21 -5.73
CA SER A 107 -38.79 -1.35 -7.18
C SER A 107 -40.20 -1.70 -7.57
N ARG A 108 -40.63 -1.24 -8.77
CA ARG A 108 -41.90 -1.59 -9.34
C ARG A 108 -42.09 -3.10 -9.48
N TYR A 109 -41.03 -3.80 -9.89
CA TYR A 109 -41.00 -5.27 -9.96
C TYR A 109 -41.38 -5.93 -8.63
N ALA A 110 -40.74 -5.55 -7.55
CA ALA A 110 -40.98 -6.17 -6.25
C ALA A 110 -42.33 -5.79 -5.67
N ILE A 111 -42.78 -4.54 -5.86
CA ILE A 111 -44.11 -4.06 -5.42
C ILE A 111 -45.19 -4.84 -6.13
N ASP A 112 -45.12 -4.99 -7.47
CA ASP A 112 -46.14 -5.69 -8.26
C ASP A 112 -46.16 -7.19 -7.89
N LEU A 113 -44.99 -7.82 -7.75
CA LEU A 113 -44.87 -9.23 -7.37
C LEU A 113 -45.50 -9.53 -5.99
N ILE A 114 -45.24 -8.65 -5.02
CA ILE A 114 -45.81 -8.78 -3.67
C ILE A 114 -47.32 -8.52 -3.69
N ALA A 115 -47.80 -7.57 -4.49
CA ALA A 115 -49.23 -7.31 -4.63
C ALA A 115 -49.97 -8.51 -5.26
N GLU A 116 -49.33 -9.22 -6.21
CA GLU A 116 -49.89 -10.38 -6.89
C GLU A 116 -49.86 -11.64 -6.00
N GLN A 117 -48.73 -11.92 -5.34
CA GLN A 117 -48.50 -13.20 -4.66
C GLN A 117 -48.66 -13.14 -3.14
N GLY A 118 -48.72 -11.94 -2.56
CA GLY A 118 -48.84 -11.74 -1.10
C GLY A 118 -47.81 -12.50 -0.31
N ASP A 119 -48.22 -13.24 0.69
CA ASP A 119 -47.34 -14.03 1.56
C ASP A 119 -46.67 -15.22 0.84
N LYS A 120 -47.04 -15.55 -0.40
CA LYS A 120 -46.38 -16.58 -1.23
C LYS A 120 -45.22 -16.00 -2.04
N THR A 121 -45.00 -14.70 -2.02
CA THR A 121 -43.89 -14.04 -2.73
C THR A 121 -42.58 -14.76 -2.41
N PRO A 122 -41.82 -15.22 -3.42
CA PRO A 122 -40.55 -15.90 -3.19
C PRO A 122 -39.48 -14.93 -2.73
N ILE A 123 -38.70 -15.36 -1.76
CA ILE A 123 -37.54 -14.63 -1.30
C ILE A 123 -36.26 -15.41 -1.59
N ALA A 124 -35.16 -14.67 -1.77
CA ALA A 124 -33.80 -15.20 -1.88
C ALA A 124 -32.95 -14.66 -0.72
N TRP A 125 -31.84 -15.31 -0.45
CA TRP A 125 -30.90 -14.89 0.58
C TRP A 125 -29.61 -14.39 -0.07
N LEU A 126 -29.29 -13.12 0.15
CA LEU A 126 -28.10 -12.46 -0.39
C LEU A 126 -26.97 -12.55 0.62
N HIS A 127 -25.86 -13.18 0.24
CA HIS A 127 -24.68 -13.27 1.10
C HIS A 127 -23.92 -11.93 1.13
N ARG A 128 -23.30 -11.59 2.28
CA ARG A 128 -22.60 -10.33 2.48
C ARG A 128 -21.51 -10.04 1.44
N SER A 129 -20.85 -11.06 0.87
CA SER A 129 -19.85 -10.87 -0.19
C SER A 129 -20.42 -10.26 -1.48
N GLN A 130 -21.74 -10.37 -1.69
CA GLN A 130 -22.45 -9.77 -2.83
C GLN A 130 -22.98 -8.36 -2.51
N ARG A 131 -22.79 -7.90 -1.27
CA ARG A 131 -23.27 -6.60 -0.78
C ARG A 131 -22.15 -5.56 -0.74
N TYR A 132 -21.24 -5.64 -1.71
CA TYR A 132 -20.14 -4.69 -1.88
C TYR A 132 -20.03 -4.34 -3.36
N GLY A 133 -20.22 -3.07 -3.68
CA GLY A 133 -19.99 -2.50 -5.00
C GLY A 133 -18.76 -1.60 -4.96
N GLU A 134 -17.93 -1.66 -5.98
CA GLU A 134 -16.74 -0.81 -6.09
C GLU A 134 -16.61 -0.28 -7.52
N LYS A 135 -16.33 1.01 -7.65
CA LYS A 135 -16.07 1.66 -8.93
C LYS A 135 -14.85 2.56 -8.80
N LEU A 136 -13.90 2.39 -9.70
CA LEU A 136 -12.83 3.35 -9.89
C LEU A 136 -13.39 4.55 -10.66
N ALA A 137 -13.22 5.74 -10.14
CA ALA A 137 -13.53 6.97 -10.84
C ALA A 137 -12.54 7.15 -11.99
N THR A 138 -13.04 7.11 -13.22
CA THR A 138 -12.28 7.35 -14.44
C THR A 138 -13.05 8.35 -15.29
N PRO A 139 -12.37 9.12 -16.17
CA PRO A 139 -13.03 10.15 -16.97
C PRO A 139 -14.11 9.64 -17.93
N ASP A 140 -14.11 8.35 -18.27
CA ASP A 140 -15.09 7.68 -19.14
C ASP A 140 -16.34 7.20 -18.42
N VAL A 141 -16.37 7.23 -17.08
CA VAL A 141 -17.57 6.89 -16.30
C VAL A 141 -18.72 7.82 -16.67
N SER A 142 -19.87 7.23 -16.95
CA SER A 142 -21.09 7.97 -17.30
C SER A 142 -22.12 7.96 -16.15
N VAL A 143 -23.09 8.87 -16.22
CA VAL A 143 -24.25 8.87 -15.30
C VAL A 143 -25.06 7.60 -15.46
N ALA A 144 -25.19 7.08 -16.70
CA ALA A 144 -25.89 5.83 -16.97
C ALA A 144 -25.25 4.62 -16.29
N ASP A 145 -23.90 4.56 -16.23
CA ASP A 145 -23.18 3.48 -15.54
C ASP A 145 -23.44 3.49 -14.04
N LEU A 146 -23.47 4.67 -13.43
CA LEU A 146 -23.65 4.80 -11.98
C LEU A 146 -25.11 4.73 -11.57
N ILE A 147 -25.97 5.47 -12.25
CA ILE A 147 -27.38 5.68 -11.87
C ILE A 147 -28.31 4.78 -12.69
N GLY A 148 -28.12 4.76 -13.99
CA GLY A 148 -28.95 4.04 -14.93
C GLY A 148 -29.56 4.94 -16.01
N ASP A 149 -30.24 4.31 -16.95
CA ASP A 149 -30.91 4.97 -18.09
C ASP A 149 -32.06 4.09 -18.57
N ILE A 150 -32.79 4.58 -19.58
CA ILE A 150 -33.84 3.81 -20.26
C ILE A 150 -33.19 2.70 -21.09
N ASP A 151 -33.72 1.49 -20.99
CA ASP A 151 -33.36 0.36 -21.84
C ASP A 151 -34.33 0.25 -23.03
N PRO A 152 -33.95 0.69 -24.23
CA PRO A 152 -34.81 0.62 -25.41
C PRO A 152 -35.13 -0.83 -25.82
N ILE A 153 -34.23 -1.78 -25.51
CA ILE A 153 -34.44 -3.20 -25.82
C ILE A 153 -35.50 -3.80 -24.88
N LYS A 154 -35.40 -3.49 -23.55
CA LYS A 154 -36.46 -3.87 -22.61
C LYS A 154 -37.84 -3.27 -23.01
N ALA A 155 -37.88 -2.00 -23.40
CA ALA A 155 -39.11 -1.34 -23.85
C ALA A 155 -39.73 -2.03 -25.05
N ALA A 156 -38.92 -2.34 -26.07
CA ALA A 156 -39.39 -3.05 -27.26
C ALA A 156 -39.87 -4.47 -26.94
N ASN A 157 -39.10 -5.23 -26.16
CA ASN A 157 -39.45 -6.62 -25.83
C ASN A 157 -40.71 -6.72 -24.96
N LEU A 158 -40.86 -5.81 -24.01
CA LEU A 158 -42.04 -5.77 -23.12
C LEU A 158 -43.22 -5.00 -23.70
N LYS A 159 -43.07 -4.36 -24.89
CA LYS A 159 -44.05 -3.49 -25.53
C LYS A 159 -44.57 -2.38 -24.59
N LEU A 160 -43.66 -1.80 -23.81
CA LEU A 160 -43.96 -0.76 -22.85
C LEU A 160 -43.51 0.62 -23.36
N SER A 161 -44.19 1.65 -22.84
CA SER A 161 -43.78 3.04 -23.05
C SER A 161 -42.44 3.31 -22.37
N PHE A 162 -41.62 4.20 -22.93
CA PHE A 162 -40.43 4.72 -22.27
C PHE A 162 -40.68 5.42 -20.92
N ALA A 163 -41.95 5.71 -20.60
CA ALA A 163 -42.35 6.25 -19.30
C ALA A 163 -42.65 5.17 -18.26
N ASP A 164 -42.57 3.89 -18.60
CA ASP A 164 -42.79 2.78 -17.67
C ASP A 164 -41.49 2.44 -16.91
N GLU A 165 -41.59 2.38 -15.60
CA GLU A 165 -40.44 2.10 -14.72
C GLU A 165 -39.77 0.74 -14.98
N ARG A 166 -40.49 -0.22 -15.56
CA ARG A 166 -39.99 -1.56 -15.89
C ARG A 166 -39.00 -1.57 -17.06
N VAL A 167 -38.91 -0.47 -17.83
CA VAL A 167 -37.93 -0.34 -18.92
C VAL A 167 -36.58 0.25 -18.45
N LEU A 168 -36.43 0.52 -17.15
CA LEU A 168 -35.19 1.03 -16.60
C LEU A 168 -34.08 -0.02 -16.61
N HIS A 169 -32.91 0.42 -17.01
CA HIS A 169 -31.64 -0.24 -16.74
C HIS A 169 -30.99 0.42 -15.53
N TYR A 170 -30.97 -0.28 -14.43
CA TYR A 170 -30.34 0.22 -13.20
C TYR A 170 -28.82 0.25 -13.32
N GLY A 171 -28.19 1.37 -12.99
CA GLY A 171 -26.75 1.48 -12.83
C GLY A 171 -26.22 0.74 -11.60
N ILE A 172 -24.92 0.86 -11.37
CA ILE A 172 -24.26 0.12 -10.28
C ILE A 172 -24.72 0.59 -8.88
N ILE A 173 -25.06 1.87 -8.70
CA ILE A 173 -25.53 2.40 -7.41
C ILE A 173 -26.89 1.82 -7.00
N PRO A 174 -27.97 1.87 -7.81
CA PRO A 174 -29.22 1.21 -7.46
C PRO A 174 -29.08 -0.28 -7.21
N ARG A 175 -28.23 -0.98 -7.98
CA ARG A 175 -27.93 -2.41 -7.77
C ARG A 175 -27.19 -2.67 -6.47
N SER A 176 -26.54 -1.64 -5.90
CA SER A 176 -25.88 -1.69 -4.60
C SER A 176 -26.83 -1.28 -3.45
N ASN A 177 -28.13 -1.25 -3.67
CA ASN A 177 -29.09 -1.03 -2.58
C ASN A 177 -28.89 -2.07 -1.47
N ARG A 178 -28.96 -1.66 -0.21
CA ARG A 178 -28.68 -2.44 1.00
C ARG A 178 -27.25 -2.99 1.03
N SER A 179 -26.29 -2.24 0.43
CA SER A 179 -24.90 -2.64 0.26
C SER A 179 -23.95 -1.47 0.53
N ILE A 180 -22.69 -1.78 0.74
CA ILE A 180 -21.60 -0.79 0.75
C ILE A 180 -21.23 -0.47 -0.69
N PHE A 181 -21.15 0.81 -1.04
CA PHE A 181 -20.69 1.24 -2.36
C PHE A 181 -19.47 2.14 -2.25
N VAL A 182 -18.39 1.73 -2.90
CA VAL A 182 -17.09 2.42 -2.84
C VAL A 182 -16.81 3.11 -4.17
N ILE A 183 -16.48 4.41 -4.12
CA ILE A 183 -15.94 5.15 -5.27
C ILE A 183 -14.49 5.47 -4.96
N ASN A 184 -13.58 4.80 -5.67
CA ASN A 184 -12.15 5.05 -5.55
C ASN A 184 -11.73 6.22 -6.45
N GLU A 185 -10.74 6.99 -5.98
CA GLU A 185 -10.16 8.16 -6.67
C GLU A 185 -11.25 9.18 -7.06
N LEU A 186 -12.12 9.54 -6.11
CA LEU A 186 -13.28 10.42 -6.34
C LEU A 186 -12.99 11.72 -7.13
N PRO A 187 -11.82 12.40 -6.98
CA PRO A 187 -11.48 13.58 -7.77
C PRO A 187 -11.42 13.35 -9.28
N ASP A 188 -11.14 12.12 -9.74
CA ASP A 188 -11.08 11.78 -11.17
C ASP A 188 -12.49 11.70 -11.81
N LEU A 189 -13.54 11.66 -10.97
CA LEU A 189 -14.92 11.66 -11.46
C LEU A 189 -15.31 13.04 -11.95
N GLN A 190 -15.81 13.14 -13.19
CA GLN A 190 -16.23 14.42 -13.77
C GLN A 190 -17.23 15.17 -12.87
N ALA A 191 -17.08 16.48 -12.73
CA ALA A 191 -17.91 17.31 -11.85
C ALA A 191 -19.42 17.13 -12.09
N ARG A 192 -19.88 16.97 -13.35
CA ARG A 192 -21.29 16.71 -13.69
C ARG A 192 -21.82 15.40 -13.09
N ILE A 193 -20.94 14.40 -12.93
CA ILE A 193 -21.30 13.10 -12.36
C ILE A 193 -21.30 13.20 -10.84
N GLN A 194 -20.33 13.91 -10.26
CA GLN A 194 -20.34 14.20 -8.82
C GLN A 194 -21.65 14.91 -8.40
N VAL A 195 -22.15 15.85 -9.20
CA VAL A 195 -23.44 16.53 -8.96
C VAL A 195 -24.61 15.54 -8.93
N SER A 196 -24.60 14.51 -9.76
CA SER A 196 -25.66 13.51 -9.79
C SER A 196 -25.77 12.67 -8.50
N LEU A 197 -24.72 12.67 -7.67
CA LEU A 197 -24.70 11.98 -6.38
C LEU A 197 -25.36 12.80 -5.24
N PHE A 198 -25.60 14.10 -5.42
CA PHE A 198 -26.08 14.97 -4.33
C PHE A 198 -27.39 14.50 -3.71
N ASN A 199 -28.39 14.23 -4.53
CA ASN A 199 -29.70 13.80 -4.03
C ASN A 199 -29.65 12.44 -3.33
N ILE A 200 -28.77 11.55 -3.82
CA ILE A 200 -28.60 10.23 -3.22
C ILE A 200 -27.96 10.33 -1.83
N LEU A 201 -26.97 11.22 -1.67
CA LEU A 201 -26.26 11.39 -0.40
C LEU A 201 -27.11 12.15 0.64
N GLU A 202 -27.90 13.15 0.21
CA GLU A 202 -28.65 14.01 1.11
C GLU A 202 -30.01 13.43 1.47
N GLU A 203 -30.77 12.97 0.47
CA GLU A 203 -32.17 12.51 0.64
C GLU A 203 -32.29 10.98 0.50
N GLY A 204 -31.24 10.26 0.12
CA GLY A 204 -31.30 8.83 -0.22
C GLY A 204 -32.04 8.55 -1.53
N ASP A 205 -32.50 9.58 -2.23
CA ASP A 205 -33.34 9.46 -3.40
C ASP A 205 -32.55 9.43 -4.70
N LEU A 206 -32.89 8.46 -5.55
CA LEU A 206 -32.35 8.37 -6.90
C LEU A 206 -33.36 8.91 -7.90
N GLN A 207 -32.96 9.86 -8.76
CA GLN A 207 -33.72 10.32 -9.90
C GLN A 207 -33.09 9.88 -11.21
N ILE A 208 -33.77 9.04 -11.96
CA ILE A 208 -33.35 8.64 -13.31
C ILE A 208 -33.91 9.63 -14.31
N ARG A 209 -33.06 10.12 -15.23
CA ARG A 209 -33.42 11.15 -16.21
C ARG A 209 -34.70 10.79 -16.98
N GLY A 210 -35.67 11.71 -16.96
CA GLY A 210 -36.95 11.55 -17.64
C GLY A 210 -38.05 10.86 -16.85
N PHE A 211 -37.74 10.28 -15.68
CA PHE A 211 -38.72 9.67 -14.79
C PHE A 211 -38.95 10.54 -13.56
N LYS A 212 -40.23 10.64 -13.14
CA LYS A 212 -40.60 11.18 -11.82
C LYS A 212 -40.50 10.13 -10.72
N LEU A 213 -39.58 9.18 -10.91
CA LEU A 213 -39.36 8.09 -9.98
C LEU A 213 -38.38 8.52 -8.89
N ARG A 214 -38.74 8.30 -7.65
CA ARG A 214 -37.89 8.42 -6.49
C ARG A 214 -37.68 7.04 -5.91
N LEU A 215 -36.43 6.57 -5.90
CA LEU A 215 -36.04 5.31 -5.28
C LEU A 215 -35.26 5.62 -3.99
N PRO A 216 -35.87 5.40 -2.82
CA PRO A 216 -35.17 5.59 -1.54
C PRO A 216 -34.15 4.46 -1.35
N LEU A 217 -32.91 4.71 -1.74
CA LEU A 217 -31.81 3.74 -1.65
C LEU A 217 -31.21 3.72 -0.25
N ASP A 218 -30.93 2.52 0.22
CA ASP A 218 -30.22 2.27 1.47
C ASP A 218 -28.77 1.83 1.16
N VAL A 219 -27.84 2.80 1.09
CA VAL A 219 -26.45 2.58 0.71
C VAL A 219 -25.52 3.25 1.71
N LEU A 220 -24.48 2.54 2.13
CA LEU A 220 -23.31 3.18 2.79
C LEU A 220 -22.30 3.55 1.72
N PHE A 221 -22.07 4.84 1.51
CA PHE A 221 -21.03 5.31 0.59
C PHE A 221 -19.70 5.44 1.31
N VAL A 222 -18.65 4.91 0.64
CA VAL A 222 -17.27 5.10 1.03
C VAL A 222 -16.50 5.65 -0.17
N PHE A 223 -15.81 6.75 0.04
CA PHE A 223 -15.01 7.40 -0.99
C PHE A 223 -13.54 7.31 -0.64
N THR A 224 -12.68 7.21 -1.65
CA THR A 224 -11.25 7.41 -1.47
C THR A 224 -10.76 8.56 -2.33
N ALA A 225 -9.77 9.31 -1.83
CA ALA A 225 -9.11 10.37 -2.58
C ALA A 225 -7.67 10.53 -2.15
N ASN A 226 -6.82 10.98 -3.07
CA ASN A 226 -5.49 11.46 -2.76
C ASN A 226 -5.49 13.00 -2.72
N PRO A 227 -4.80 13.63 -1.77
CA PRO A 227 -4.72 15.09 -1.72
C PRO A 227 -4.16 15.72 -2.99
N GLU A 228 -3.30 15.01 -3.69
CA GLU A 228 -2.65 15.40 -4.94
C GLU A 228 -3.61 15.52 -6.11
N ASP A 229 -4.62 14.65 -6.17
CA ASP A 229 -5.59 14.62 -7.25
C ASP A 229 -6.43 15.92 -7.31
N TYR A 230 -6.47 16.68 -6.20
CA TYR A 230 -7.15 17.98 -6.16
C TYR A 230 -6.49 19.08 -7.01
N THR A 231 -5.24 18.89 -7.43
CA THR A 231 -4.48 19.91 -8.15
C THR A 231 -4.24 19.58 -9.61
N ASN A 232 -4.14 18.29 -9.97
CA ASN A 232 -3.67 17.86 -11.29
C ASN A 232 -4.72 17.15 -12.16
N ARG A 233 -5.68 16.45 -11.57
CA ARG A 233 -6.64 15.60 -12.32
C ARG A 233 -8.09 15.99 -12.15
N GLY A 234 -8.42 16.72 -11.11
CA GLY A 234 -9.78 17.12 -10.79
C GLY A 234 -9.91 17.57 -9.35
N SER A 235 -11.11 17.94 -8.95
CA SER A 235 -11.41 18.30 -7.55
C SER A 235 -12.75 17.69 -7.13
N ILE A 236 -12.87 17.38 -5.85
CA ILE A 236 -14.19 17.11 -5.29
C ILE A 236 -14.94 18.43 -5.24
N VAL A 237 -16.09 18.51 -5.92
CA VAL A 237 -16.89 19.73 -5.89
C VAL A 237 -17.36 20.02 -4.46
N THR A 238 -17.22 21.27 -4.02
CA THR A 238 -17.49 21.68 -2.63
C THR A 238 -18.83 21.18 -2.09
N PRO A 239 -19.96 21.24 -2.85
CA PRO A 239 -21.24 20.72 -2.37
C PRO A 239 -21.26 19.19 -2.13
N LEU A 240 -20.46 18.40 -2.87
CA LEU A 240 -20.33 16.96 -2.61
C LEU A 240 -19.56 16.71 -1.32
N LYS A 241 -18.44 17.42 -1.14
CA LYS A 241 -17.62 17.32 0.05
C LYS A 241 -18.40 17.65 1.33
N ASP A 242 -19.29 18.66 1.26
CA ASP A 242 -20.16 19.07 2.37
C ASP A 242 -21.17 17.99 2.77
N ARG A 243 -21.56 17.12 1.82
CA ARG A 243 -22.50 16.01 2.03
C ARG A 243 -21.88 14.69 2.48
N ILE A 244 -20.56 14.62 2.53
CA ILE A 244 -19.83 13.48 3.08
C ILE A 244 -19.52 13.79 4.53
N GLU A 245 -20.24 13.15 5.45
CA GLU A 245 -20.29 13.55 6.85
C GLU A 245 -18.97 13.33 7.60
N SER A 246 -18.15 12.34 7.17
CA SER A 246 -16.85 12.05 7.82
C SER A 246 -15.71 11.99 6.83
N GLN A 247 -14.71 12.85 7.01
CA GLN A 247 -13.44 12.79 6.29
C GLN A 247 -12.35 12.26 7.24
N ILE A 248 -11.75 11.13 6.89
CA ILE A 248 -10.75 10.44 7.69
C ILE A 248 -9.39 10.54 6.99
N LEU A 249 -8.42 11.12 7.69
CA LEU A 249 -7.07 11.29 7.16
C LEU A 249 -6.25 10.02 7.43
N THR A 250 -5.74 9.41 6.38
CA THR A 250 -4.80 8.29 6.47
C THR A 250 -3.35 8.77 6.45
N HIS A 251 -2.42 7.95 6.90
CA HIS A 251 -1.00 8.30 6.96
C HIS A 251 -0.11 7.07 6.69
N TYR A 252 1.18 7.30 6.47
CA TYR A 252 2.17 6.21 6.43
C TYR A 252 2.51 5.72 7.83
N PRO A 253 3.11 4.51 7.97
CA PRO A 253 3.63 4.03 9.24
C PRO A 253 4.56 5.07 9.87
N LYS A 254 4.38 5.30 11.17
CA LYS A 254 5.14 6.31 11.93
C LYS A 254 6.46 5.77 12.45
N THR A 255 6.55 4.46 12.64
CA THR A 255 7.74 3.77 13.14
C THR A 255 8.26 2.76 12.13
N LEU A 256 9.55 2.48 12.23
CA LEU A 256 10.20 1.49 11.37
C LEU A 256 9.66 0.09 11.67
N GLU A 257 9.36 -0.20 12.94
CA GLU A 257 8.83 -1.47 13.40
C GLU A 257 7.47 -1.77 12.75
N THR A 258 6.54 -0.83 12.80
CA THR A 258 5.22 -0.98 12.13
C THR A 258 5.37 -1.15 10.61
N ALA A 259 6.32 -0.45 9.98
CA ALA A 259 6.57 -0.57 8.56
C ALA A 259 7.10 -1.97 8.20
N LEU A 260 8.01 -2.53 9.02
CA LEU A 260 8.53 -3.89 8.90
C LEU A 260 7.40 -4.93 8.97
N GLU A 261 6.54 -4.84 9.99
CA GLU A 261 5.41 -5.75 10.16
C GLU A 261 4.47 -5.71 8.94
N ILE A 262 4.21 -4.52 8.38
CA ILE A 262 3.40 -4.36 7.16
C ILE A 262 4.07 -5.05 5.97
N THR A 263 5.36 -4.83 5.76
CA THR A 263 6.09 -5.42 4.64
C THR A 263 6.15 -6.94 4.75
N GLU A 264 6.42 -7.48 5.93
CA GLU A 264 6.43 -8.93 6.17
C GLU A 264 5.05 -9.57 5.97
N GLN A 265 3.98 -8.87 6.35
CA GLN A 265 2.60 -9.33 6.16
C GLN A 265 2.16 -9.33 4.69
N GLU A 266 2.62 -8.35 3.90
CA GLU A 266 2.11 -8.10 2.55
C GLU A 266 3.01 -8.66 1.43
N ALA A 267 4.25 -9.01 1.74
CA ALA A 267 5.17 -9.57 0.75
C ALA A 267 4.75 -10.97 0.33
N ASP A 268 4.74 -11.21 -0.99
CA ASP A 268 4.42 -12.51 -1.57
C ASP A 268 5.70 -13.34 -1.77
N ILE A 269 6.13 -14.01 -0.70
CA ILE A 269 7.34 -14.85 -0.67
C ILE A 269 6.92 -16.31 -0.52
N SER A 270 7.27 -17.13 -1.52
CA SER A 270 6.98 -18.56 -1.49
C SER A 270 7.72 -19.30 -0.36
N GLU A 271 7.16 -20.40 0.13
CA GLU A 271 7.81 -21.24 1.14
C GLU A 271 9.22 -21.68 0.71
N ALA A 272 9.39 -22.05 -0.56
CA ALA A 272 10.69 -22.42 -1.11
C ALA A 272 11.74 -21.30 -1.04
N GLN A 273 11.32 -20.04 -1.26
CA GLN A 273 12.20 -18.88 -1.11
C GLN A 273 12.54 -18.63 0.37
N GLN A 274 11.57 -18.75 1.28
CA GLN A 274 11.80 -18.57 2.72
C GLN A 274 12.77 -19.64 3.30
N GLU A 275 12.70 -20.86 2.79
CA GLU A 275 13.62 -21.94 3.17
C GLU A 275 15.02 -21.68 2.64
N LYS A 276 15.14 -21.20 1.39
CA LYS A 276 16.41 -21.01 0.69
C LYS A 276 17.15 -19.74 1.08
N VAL A 277 16.43 -18.62 1.27
CA VAL A 277 17.02 -17.30 1.46
C VAL A 277 16.71 -16.77 2.86
N LYS A 278 17.75 -16.52 3.64
CA LYS A 278 17.61 -15.90 4.96
C LYS A 278 17.76 -14.39 4.85
N VAL A 279 16.84 -13.66 5.48
CA VAL A 279 16.89 -12.19 5.53
C VAL A 279 17.10 -11.75 6.97
N SER A 280 18.21 -11.05 7.23
CA SER A 280 18.50 -10.53 8.56
C SER A 280 17.65 -9.30 8.89
N ASP A 281 17.49 -9.02 10.20
CA ASP A 281 16.81 -7.80 10.66
C ASP A 281 17.47 -6.52 10.14
N LEU A 282 18.80 -6.51 10.01
CA LEU A 282 19.55 -5.40 9.41
C LEU A 282 19.07 -5.10 7.99
N ILE A 283 18.98 -6.11 7.12
CA ILE A 283 18.56 -5.95 5.72
C ILE A 283 17.12 -5.43 5.65
N LYS A 284 16.23 -5.99 6.45
CA LYS A 284 14.83 -5.54 6.54
C LYS A 284 14.74 -4.06 6.94
N ARG A 285 15.49 -3.66 7.98
CA ARG A 285 15.56 -2.27 8.43
C ARG A 285 16.13 -1.33 7.38
N LEU A 286 17.14 -1.76 6.63
CA LEU A 286 17.71 -0.95 5.54
C LEU A 286 16.67 -0.70 4.44
N ILE A 287 15.92 -1.73 4.03
CA ILE A 287 14.87 -1.60 3.02
C ILE A 287 13.78 -0.62 3.48
N GLU A 288 13.30 -0.75 4.73
CA GLU A 288 12.30 0.18 5.26
C GLU A 288 12.85 1.61 5.39
N GLN A 289 14.10 1.75 5.82
CA GLN A 289 14.75 3.06 5.94
C GLN A 289 14.79 3.79 4.60
N VAL A 290 14.92 3.09 3.47
CA VAL A 290 14.86 3.72 2.13
C VAL A 290 13.56 4.50 1.94
N ALA A 291 12.42 3.95 2.35
CA ALA A 291 11.14 4.66 2.22
C ALA A 291 11.05 5.88 3.15
N PHE A 292 11.63 5.79 4.35
CA PHE A 292 11.70 6.95 5.26
C PHE A 292 12.60 8.04 4.70
N GLU A 293 13.78 7.69 4.15
CA GLU A 293 14.67 8.64 3.48
C GLU A 293 14.01 9.27 2.26
N ALA A 294 13.28 8.49 1.45
CA ALA A 294 12.56 8.98 0.29
C ALA A 294 11.49 10.00 0.67
N ARG A 295 10.71 9.74 1.73
CA ARG A 295 9.69 10.68 2.25
C ARG A 295 10.29 11.98 2.78
N GLY A 296 11.54 11.94 3.27
CA GLY A 296 12.30 13.10 3.74
C GLY A 296 13.11 13.83 2.67
N SER A 297 13.30 13.22 1.49
CA SER A 297 14.16 13.76 0.42
C SER A 297 13.55 15.01 -0.24
N GLU A 298 14.42 15.97 -0.60
CA GLU A 298 14.04 17.13 -1.41
C GLU A 298 13.96 16.82 -2.91
N LEU A 299 14.56 15.70 -3.34
CA LEU A 299 14.55 15.23 -4.73
C LEU A 299 13.30 14.44 -5.09
N VAL A 300 12.51 14.03 -4.08
CA VAL A 300 11.28 13.25 -4.24
C VAL A 300 10.07 14.14 -4.01
N ASP A 301 9.07 14.06 -4.89
CA ASP A 301 7.84 14.83 -4.74
C ASP A 301 7.02 14.33 -3.53
N LYS A 302 6.97 15.18 -2.52
CA LYS A 302 6.25 14.91 -1.26
C LYS A 302 4.73 14.82 -1.45
N LYS A 303 4.20 15.46 -2.50
CA LYS A 303 2.77 15.47 -2.79
C LYS A 303 2.32 14.10 -3.31
N SER A 304 3.10 13.47 -4.19
CA SER A 304 2.84 12.13 -4.71
C SER A 304 2.97 11.05 -3.64
N GLY A 305 3.80 11.29 -2.62
CA GLY A 305 4.06 10.38 -1.54
C GLY A 305 4.84 9.12 -1.95
N VAL A 306 5.36 8.41 -0.96
CA VAL A 306 6.12 7.16 -1.16
C VAL A 306 5.32 5.99 -0.59
N SER A 307 4.72 5.23 -1.50
CA SER A 307 3.83 4.11 -1.17
C SER A 307 4.55 3.00 -0.38
N ALA A 308 3.85 2.36 0.57
CA ALA A 308 4.33 1.14 1.21
C ALA A 308 4.63 -0.01 0.22
N ARG A 309 4.06 0.04 -1.00
CA ARG A 309 4.41 -0.91 -2.06
C ARG A 309 5.88 -0.84 -2.50
N LEU A 310 6.59 0.28 -2.18
CA LEU A 310 8.03 0.39 -2.44
C LEU A 310 8.79 -0.65 -1.63
N THR A 311 8.59 -0.67 -0.32
CA THR A 311 9.33 -1.57 0.59
C THR A 311 8.93 -3.03 0.39
N ILE A 312 7.66 -3.31 0.14
CA ILE A 312 7.17 -4.65 -0.22
C ILE A 312 7.92 -5.16 -1.46
N SER A 313 7.87 -4.42 -2.58
CA SER A 313 8.56 -4.83 -3.82
C SER A 313 10.08 -4.86 -3.67
N ALA A 314 10.66 -3.96 -2.87
CA ALA A 314 12.10 -3.97 -2.58
C ALA A 314 12.50 -5.20 -1.77
N TYR A 315 11.69 -5.62 -0.80
CA TYR A 315 11.92 -6.82 -0.01
C TYR A 315 11.84 -8.08 -0.88
N GLU A 316 10.82 -8.21 -1.74
CA GLU A 316 10.70 -9.28 -2.71
C GLU A 316 11.91 -9.33 -3.67
N ASN A 317 12.34 -8.17 -4.20
CA ASN A 317 13.49 -8.09 -5.09
C ASN A 317 14.81 -8.41 -4.40
N ALA A 318 15.00 -8.01 -3.14
CA ALA A 318 16.20 -8.36 -2.37
C ALA A 318 16.33 -9.88 -2.18
N ILE A 319 15.23 -10.55 -1.87
CA ILE A 319 15.18 -12.02 -1.76
C ILE A 319 15.47 -12.66 -3.11
N SER A 320 14.84 -12.17 -4.18
CA SER A 320 15.03 -12.70 -5.53
C SER A 320 16.45 -12.48 -6.06
N ALA A 321 17.09 -11.36 -5.70
CA ALA A 321 18.51 -11.12 -6.04
C ALA A 321 19.43 -12.15 -5.37
N ALA A 322 19.26 -12.40 -4.08
CA ALA A 322 20.01 -13.42 -3.35
C ALA A 322 19.70 -14.83 -3.87
N GLU A 323 18.45 -15.14 -4.17
CA GLU A 323 18.04 -16.43 -4.74
C GLU A 323 18.69 -16.65 -6.12
N ARG A 324 18.66 -15.63 -7.00
CA ARG A 324 19.30 -15.70 -8.31
C ARG A 324 20.80 -16.00 -8.18
N ARG A 325 21.51 -15.32 -7.26
CA ARG A 325 22.91 -15.56 -6.98
C ARG A 325 23.16 -17.00 -6.49
N ALA A 326 22.33 -17.49 -5.58
CA ALA A 326 22.41 -18.86 -5.09
C ALA A 326 22.14 -19.91 -6.18
N ILE A 327 21.22 -19.65 -7.11
CA ILE A 327 20.94 -20.54 -8.27
C ILE A 327 22.15 -20.60 -9.18
N ILE A 328 22.74 -19.46 -9.53
CA ILE A 328 23.96 -19.39 -10.39
C ILE A 328 25.12 -20.18 -9.78
N ASN A 329 25.25 -20.13 -8.46
CA ASN A 329 26.34 -20.75 -7.72
C ASN A 329 26.01 -22.18 -7.23
N GLU A 330 24.84 -22.72 -7.52
CA GLU A 330 24.37 -24.04 -7.07
C GLU A 330 24.33 -24.16 -5.53
N GLU A 331 24.10 -23.04 -4.82
CA GLU A 331 23.99 -23.01 -3.37
C GLU A 331 22.58 -23.45 -2.93
N LYS A 332 22.52 -24.30 -1.90
CA LYS A 332 21.25 -24.80 -1.33
C LYS A 332 20.55 -23.74 -0.49
N GLU A 333 21.33 -23.00 0.29
CA GLU A 333 20.89 -21.95 1.20
C GLU A 333 21.79 -20.73 1.09
N THR A 334 21.20 -19.56 1.14
CA THR A 334 21.93 -18.28 1.14
C THR A 334 21.29 -17.27 2.08
N GLN A 335 21.92 -16.12 2.22
CA GLN A 335 21.35 -14.94 2.88
C GLN A 335 21.38 -13.75 1.93
N VAL A 336 20.52 -12.76 2.19
CA VAL A 336 20.59 -11.48 1.50
C VAL A 336 21.81 -10.69 2.02
N TRP A 337 22.71 -10.32 1.12
CA TRP A 337 23.85 -9.45 1.38
C TRP A 337 23.54 -7.99 1.07
N LEU A 338 24.38 -7.06 1.57
CA LEU A 338 24.23 -5.65 1.18
C LEU A 338 24.42 -5.43 -0.32
N SER A 339 25.31 -6.20 -0.94
CA SER A 339 25.52 -6.17 -2.39
C SER A 339 24.26 -6.60 -3.18
N ASP A 340 23.40 -7.46 -2.64
CA ASP A 340 22.14 -7.85 -3.27
C ASP A 340 21.13 -6.68 -3.29
N LEU A 341 21.29 -5.68 -2.38
CA LEU A 341 20.41 -4.51 -2.32
C LEU A 341 20.51 -3.59 -3.55
N ILE A 342 21.53 -3.73 -4.38
CA ILE A 342 21.54 -3.06 -5.69
C ILE A 342 20.35 -3.54 -6.56
N GLY A 343 19.92 -4.79 -6.39
CA GLY A 343 18.74 -5.35 -7.06
C GLY A 343 17.41 -4.73 -6.69
N ILE A 344 17.33 -3.91 -5.61
CA ILE A 344 16.08 -3.23 -5.23
C ILE A 344 15.87 -1.88 -5.94
N ILE A 345 16.88 -1.35 -6.62
CA ILE A 345 16.81 -0.03 -7.28
C ILE A 345 15.59 0.08 -8.22
N PRO A 346 15.27 -0.92 -9.06
CA PRO A 346 14.08 -0.86 -9.92
C PRO A 346 12.76 -0.73 -9.12
N SER A 347 12.69 -1.30 -7.91
CA SER A 347 11.54 -1.14 -7.03
C SER A 347 11.42 0.28 -6.47
N ILE A 348 12.53 0.96 -6.28
CA ILE A 348 12.56 2.35 -5.79
C ILE A 348 12.17 3.28 -6.93
N THR A 349 12.86 3.23 -8.08
CA THR A 349 12.63 4.12 -9.23
C THR A 349 11.21 4.06 -9.74
N GLY A 350 10.59 2.86 -9.76
CA GLY A 350 9.21 2.67 -10.22
C GLY A 350 8.12 3.15 -9.24
N LYS A 351 8.48 3.65 -8.05
CA LYS A 351 7.50 3.98 -7.00
C LYS A 351 7.73 5.34 -6.33
N ILE A 352 8.75 6.07 -6.73
CA ILE A 352 8.97 7.47 -6.38
C ILE A 352 8.66 8.35 -7.59
N GLU A 353 8.14 9.53 -7.35
CA GLU A 353 8.05 10.61 -8.33
C GLU A 353 9.08 11.66 -7.95
N LEU A 354 9.84 12.15 -8.92
CA LEU A 354 10.92 13.08 -8.68
C LEU A 354 10.44 14.51 -8.91
N VAL A 355 11.01 15.45 -8.18
CA VAL A 355 10.95 16.86 -8.55
C VAL A 355 11.95 17.15 -9.68
N TYR A 356 11.89 18.34 -10.27
CA TYR A 356 12.72 18.70 -11.42
C TYR A 356 14.23 18.48 -11.19
N GLU A 357 14.72 18.84 -10.01
CA GLU A 357 16.12 18.62 -9.62
C GLU A 357 16.48 17.14 -9.55
N GLY A 358 15.53 16.32 -9.08
CA GLY A 358 15.69 14.86 -9.02
C GLY A 358 15.66 14.23 -10.41
N GLU A 359 14.85 14.75 -11.34
CA GLU A 359 14.83 14.28 -12.73
C GLU A 359 16.15 14.58 -13.44
N GLN A 360 16.75 15.75 -13.17
CA GLN A 360 18.08 16.11 -13.70
C GLN A 360 19.20 15.19 -13.16
N GLU A 361 19.13 14.80 -11.89
CA GLU A 361 20.11 13.87 -11.29
C GLU A 361 19.93 12.43 -11.85
N GLY A 362 18.73 12.09 -12.27
CA GLY A 362 18.35 10.80 -12.80
C GLY A 362 17.80 9.83 -11.75
N PRO A 363 16.73 9.08 -12.08
CA PRO A 363 16.01 8.24 -11.11
C PRO A 363 16.88 7.13 -10.50
N TYR A 364 17.81 6.57 -11.27
CA TYR A 364 18.72 5.55 -10.77
C TYR A 364 19.65 6.10 -9.68
N LEU A 365 20.25 7.27 -9.92
CA LEU A 365 21.17 7.88 -8.97
C LEU A 365 20.47 8.34 -7.70
N VAL A 366 19.26 8.91 -7.84
CA VAL A 366 18.42 9.26 -6.69
C VAL A 366 18.11 8.02 -5.86
N ALA A 367 17.67 6.91 -6.49
CA ALA A 367 17.37 5.67 -5.80
C ALA A 367 18.60 5.08 -5.09
N PHE A 368 19.76 5.11 -5.75
CA PHE A 368 21.01 4.69 -5.18
C PHE A 368 21.40 5.56 -3.96
N ASN A 369 21.29 6.87 -4.07
CA ASN A 369 21.55 7.80 -2.97
C ASN A 369 20.62 7.59 -1.77
N LEU A 370 19.34 7.23 -2.01
CA LEU A 370 18.41 6.88 -0.94
C LEU A 370 18.86 5.60 -0.20
N LEU A 371 19.34 4.59 -0.92
CA LEU A 371 19.93 3.38 -0.31
C LEU A 371 21.18 3.72 0.51
N GLU A 372 22.09 4.55 0.00
CA GLU A 372 23.28 4.99 0.73
C GLU A 372 22.90 5.77 2.00
N ARG A 373 21.91 6.64 1.93
CA ARG A 373 21.41 7.36 3.10
C ARG A 373 20.81 6.41 4.13
N SER A 374 20.08 5.37 3.69
CA SER A 374 19.54 4.37 4.60
C SER A 374 20.65 3.63 5.38
N ILE A 375 21.72 3.26 4.69
CA ILE A 375 22.92 2.65 5.30
C ILE A 375 23.53 3.61 6.33
N ARG A 376 23.73 4.87 5.95
CA ARG A 376 24.31 5.89 6.83
C ARG A 376 23.46 6.12 8.09
N THR A 377 22.15 6.21 7.94
CA THR A 377 21.21 6.44 9.05
C THR A 377 21.21 5.24 10.01
N GLN A 378 21.14 4.02 9.47
CA GLN A 378 21.12 2.80 10.29
C GLN A 378 22.48 2.48 10.91
N PHE A 379 23.59 2.93 10.33
CA PHE A 379 24.94 2.59 10.82
C PHE A 379 25.14 2.93 12.30
N GLY A 380 24.68 4.08 12.73
CA GLY A 380 24.77 4.55 14.11
C GLY A 380 24.03 3.69 15.14
N GLN A 381 23.11 2.83 14.72
CA GLN A 381 22.38 1.92 15.60
C GLN A 381 23.18 0.65 15.92
N TYR A 382 24.11 0.27 15.06
CA TYR A 382 24.89 -0.96 15.14
C TYR A 382 26.34 -0.70 15.57
N PHE A 383 26.94 0.42 15.14
CA PHE A 383 28.32 0.76 15.37
C PHE A 383 28.50 2.23 15.78
N PRO A 384 29.58 2.60 16.49
CA PRO A 384 29.85 3.99 16.84
C PRO A 384 29.86 4.91 15.62
N ASN A 385 29.08 6.00 15.66
CA ASN A 385 28.97 6.89 14.52
C ASN A 385 30.29 7.64 14.25
N PRO A 386 30.91 7.49 13.05
CA PRO A 386 32.17 8.13 12.73
C PRO A 386 32.18 9.66 12.82
N ASP A 387 31.05 10.30 12.52
CA ASP A 387 30.93 11.76 12.55
C ASP A 387 30.97 12.32 13.99
N THR A 388 30.49 11.56 14.96
CA THR A 388 30.58 11.93 16.39
C THR A 388 32.00 11.77 16.92
N LEU A 389 32.75 10.78 16.44
CA LEU A 389 34.16 10.57 16.80
C LEU A 389 35.04 11.70 16.26
N LYS A 390 34.75 12.26 15.08
CA LYS A 390 35.47 13.42 14.53
C LYS A 390 35.26 14.68 15.38
N LYS A 391 34.04 14.90 15.89
CA LYS A 391 33.66 16.08 16.73
C LYS A 391 34.29 16.03 18.13
N LYS A 392 34.46 14.84 18.73
CA LYS A 392 35.10 14.66 20.04
C LYS A 392 36.57 15.00 20.05
N LYS A 393 37.30 14.87 18.93
CA LYS A 393 38.72 15.26 18.80
C LYS A 393 38.97 16.76 18.97
N SER A 394 37.94 17.61 18.92
CA SER A 394 38.05 19.07 19.08
C SER A 394 37.82 19.57 20.51
N LYS A 395 37.52 18.70 21.50
CA LYS A 395 37.37 19.08 22.90
C LYS A 395 38.19 18.12 23.77
N GLU A 396 38.92 18.66 24.73
CA GLU A 396 39.82 18.03 25.71
C GLU A 396 39.25 16.78 26.44
N ALA A 397 39.03 15.69 25.72
CA ALA A 397 38.76 14.38 26.31
C ALA A 397 39.86 13.42 25.84
N ALA A 398 40.29 12.51 26.74
CA ALA A 398 41.28 11.47 26.41
C ALA A 398 40.96 10.82 25.06
N PRO A 399 41.94 10.56 24.19
CA PRO A 399 41.70 10.04 22.86
C PRO A 399 41.07 8.64 22.95
N GLU A 400 39.75 8.55 22.86
CA GLU A 400 39.09 7.27 22.56
C GLU A 400 39.71 6.77 21.25
N GLU A 401 40.31 5.61 21.29
CA GLU A 401 40.95 5.02 20.12
C GLU A 401 39.92 4.82 19.02
N ASN A 402 40.13 5.42 17.85
CA ASN A 402 39.20 5.31 16.73
C ASN A 402 39.04 3.82 16.35
N PRO A 403 37.87 3.21 16.56
CA PRO A 403 37.67 1.77 16.34
C PRO A 403 37.85 1.34 14.89
N TYR A 404 37.83 2.27 13.94
CA TYR A 404 37.97 2.03 12.51
C TYR A 404 39.41 2.16 12.00
N LYS A 405 40.37 2.52 12.86
CA LYS A 405 41.73 2.84 12.47
C LYS A 405 42.47 1.68 11.79
N ALA A 406 42.24 0.45 12.23
CA ALA A 406 42.87 -0.72 11.60
C ALA A 406 42.34 -0.92 10.18
N ILE A 407 41.01 -0.78 9.98
CA ILE A 407 40.36 -0.93 8.70
C ILE A 407 40.81 0.16 7.72
N THR A 408 40.77 1.43 8.11
CA THR A 408 41.21 2.54 7.24
C THR A 408 42.68 2.41 6.86
N ARG A 409 43.57 2.03 7.80
CA ARG A 409 44.99 1.77 7.52
C ARG A 409 45.19 0.66 6.50
N TRP A 410 44.36 -0.39 6.53
CA TRP A 410 44.46 -1.46 5.54
C TRP A 410 44.22 -0.94 4.13
N PHE A 411 43.23 -0.07 3.94
CA PHE A 411 42.98 0.60 2.65
C PHE A 411 44.06 1.62 2.32
N ASP A 412 44.51 2.43 3.28
CA ASP A 412 45.60 3.44 3.11
C ASP A 412 46.93 2.79 2.69
N ALA A 413 47.13 1.50 2.98
CA ALA A 413 48.27 0.73 2.49
C ALA A 413 48.17 0.33 1.00
N GLY A 414 47.15 0.80 0.28
CA GLY A 414 46.93 0.54 -1.15
C GLY A 414 46.17 -0.74 -1.44
N ASN A 415 45.60 -1.38 -0.42
CA ASN A 415 44.73 -2.54 -0.64
C ASN A 415 43.37 -2.14 -1.19
N THR A 416 42.79 -3.01 -2.04
CA THR A 416 41.48 -2.87 -2.59
C THR A 416 40.64 -4.11 -2.31
N LEU A 417 39.34 -3.95 -2.14
CA LEU A 417 38.41 -5.06 -1.97
C LEU A 417 37.36 -5.00 -3.07
N ASN A 418 37.30 -6.05 -3.91
CA ASN A 418 36.34 -6.19 -4.99
C ASN A 418 35.31 -7.23 -4.58
N ASN A 419 34.05 -6.79 -4.33
CA ASN A 419 32.92 -7.64 -4.00
C ASN A 419 32.04 -7.80 -5.26
N TYR A 420 32.18 -8.94 -5.93
CA TYR A 420 31.38 -9.25 -7.12
C TYR A 420 29.96 -9.69 -6.71
N PHE A 421 28.94 -9.25 -7.45
CA PHE A 421 27.55 -9.53 -7.11
C PHE A 421 27.22 -11.02 -7.12
N GLU A 422 27.80 -11.76 -8.06
CA GLU A 422 27.54 -13.20 -8.23
C GLU A 422 28.48 -14.12 -7.45
N THR A 423 29.26 -13.58 -6.48
CA THR A 423 30.17 -14.39 -5.67
C THR A 423 29.42 -15.30 -4.69
N LYS A 424 29.91 -16.53 -4.51
CA LYS A 424 29.42 -17.48 -3.51
C LYS A 424 29.50 -16.93 -2.09
N ASP A 425 28.60 -17.36 -1.21
CA ASP A 425 28.59 -16.95 0.19
C ASP A 425 29.94 -17.21 0.87
N GLU A 426 30.52 -18.40 0.68
CA GLU A 426 31.79 -18.77 1.28
C GLU A 426 32.94 -17.86 0.82
N ASP A 427 33.00 -17.54 -0.47
CA ASP A 427 34.01 -16.67 -1.05
C ASP A 427 33.85 -15.22 -0.56
N LYS A 428 32.62 -14.73 -0.40
CA LYS A 428 32.31 -13.43 0.19
C LYS A 428 32.82 -13.36 1.63
N VAL A 429 32.56 -14.39 2.42
CA VAL A 429 33.06 -14.50 3.79
C VAL A 429 34.59 -14.41 3.82
N GLN A 430 35.30 -15.24 3.01
CA GLN A 430 36.75 -15.24 2.94
C GLN A 430 37.32 -13.88 2.49
N LEU A 431 36.64 -13.22 1.53
CA LEU A 431 37.04 -11.90 1.05
C LEU A 431 36.99 -10.85 2.17
N LEU A 432 35.94 -10.82 2.96
CA LEU A 432 35.78 -9.88 4.07
C LEU A 432 36.78 -10.09 5.19
N TYR A 433 37.14 -11.35 5.47
CA TYR A 433 38.18 -11.68 6.48
C TYR A 433 39.60 -11.21 6.12
N LYS A 434 39.87 -10.82 4.85
CA LYS A 434 41.15 -10.26 4.44
C LYS A 434 41.40 -8.84 4.97
N VAL A 435 40.34 -8.14 5.36
CA VAL A 435 40.46 -6.76 5.85
C VAL A 435 40.83 -6.72 7.32
N ASP A 436 42.01 -6.20 7.60
CA ASP A 436 42.50 -6.13 8.96
C ASP A 436 41.59 -5.31 9.89
N GLY A 437 41.35 -5.87 11.08
CA GLY A 437 40.56 -5.24 12.12
C GLY A 437 39.04 -5.33 11.90
N LEU A 438 38.55 -5.71 10.71
CA LEU A 438 37.14 -5.73 10.39
C LEU A 438 36.36 -6.77 11.23
N HIS A 439 36.84 -8.03 11.24
CA HIS A 439 36.25 -9.09 12.05
C HIS A 439 36.38 -8.79 13.56
N ALA A 440 37.49 -8.25 14.02
CA ALA A 440 37.70 -7.90 15.43
C ALA A 440 36.70 -6.82 15.90
N LEU A 441 36.43 -5.83 15.06
CA LEU A 441 35.42 -4.80 15.32
C LEU A 441 34.02 -5.41 15.48
N VAL A 442 33.60 -6.26 14.55
CA VAL A 442 32.26 -6.90 14.58
C VAL A 442 32.12 -7.79 15.82
N LYS A 443 33.14 -8.66 16.10
CA LYS A 443 33.15 -9.53 17.30
C LYS A 443 33.08 -8.75 18.61
N LYS A 444 33.66 -7.56 18.67
CA LYS A 444 33.60 -6.70 19.86
C LYS A 444 32.17 -6.26 20.17
N HIS A 445 31.39 -5.97 19.14
CA HIS A 445 29.99 -5.48 19.28
C HIS A 445 28.95 -6.61 19.28
N PHE A 446 29.20 -7.70 18.54
CA PHE A 446 28.26 -8.82 18.33
C PHE A 446 28.93 -10.15 18.69
N LYS A 447 28.93 -10.48 19.97
CA LYS A 447 29.66 -11.66 20.50
C LYS A 447 29.04 -13.01 20.12
N SER A 448 27.72 -13.05 19.89
CA SER A 448 26.94 -14.29 19.70
C SER A 448 26.48 -14.52 18.25
N ALA A 449 26.87 -13.65 17.30
CA ALA A 449 26.48 -13.80 15.91
C ALA A 449 27.18 -15.00 15.25
N SER A 450 26.47 -15.70 14.37
CA SER A 450 27.02 -16.76 13.51
C SER A 450 28.08 -16.21 12.54
N ASP A 451 28.86 -17.08 11.92
CA ASP A 451 29.90 -16.62 10.97
C ASP A 451 29.28 -15.90 9.75
N LYS A 452 28.12 -16.34 9.26
CA LYS A 452 27.40 -15.66 8.17
C LYS A 452 26.87 -14.29 8.60
N GLU A 453 26.31 -14.17 9.79
CA GLU A 453 25.85 -12.88 10.34
C GLU A 453 27.03 -11.94 10.59
N ASN A 454 28.14 -12.44 11.13
CA ASN A 454 29.37 -11.66 11.29
C ASN A 454 29.85 -11.12 9.95
N ALA A 455 29.86 -11.93 8.90
CA ALA A 455 30.29 -11.52 7.58
C ALA A 455 29.36 -10.45 6.97
N LEU A 456 28.03 -10.59 7.14
CA LEU A 456 27.08 -9.56 6.74
C LEU A 456 27.32 -8.22 7.48
N LEU A 457 27.60 -8.28 8.79
CA LEU A 457 27.94 -7.10 9.57
C LEU A 457 29.28 -6.50 9.16
N MET A 458 30.24 -7.32 8.74
CA MET A 458 31.51 -6.87 8.17
C MET A 458 31.28 -6.12 6.85
N GLU A 459 30.45 -6.64 5.95
CA GLU A 459 30.04 -5.95 4.72
C GLU A 459 29.35 -4.62 5.05
N PHE A 460 28.43 -4.62 6.04
CA PHE A 460 27.75 -3.42 6.51
C PHE A 460 28.72 -2.36 7.06
N VAL A 461 29.77 -2.76 7.78
CA VAL A 461 30.80 -1.82 8.24
C VAL A 461 31.48 -1.15 7.06
N LEU A 462 31.86 -1.87 6.01
CA LEU A 462 32.49 -1.28 4.83
C LEU A 462 31.59 -0.28 4.13
N HIS A 463 30.32 -0.65 3.91
CA HIS A 463 29.32 0.26 3.34
C HIS A 463 29.10 1.50 4.23
N GLY A 464 29.01 1.31 5.54
CA GLY A 464 28.84 2.42 6.49
C GLY A 464 30.05 3.36 6.51
N LEU A 465 31.27 2.83 6.50
CA LEU A 465 32.49 3.65 6.42
C LEU A 465 32.55 4.44 5.11
N ALA A 466 32.13 3.86 4.01
CA ALA A 466 32.01 4.56 2.73
C ALA A 466 30.95 5.66 2.79
N ALA A 467 29.77 5.39 3.34
CA ALA A 467 28.69 6.37 3.50
C ALA A 467 29.08 7.56 4.41
N HIS A 468 30.04 7.35 5.34
CA HIS A 468 30.65 8.38 6.18
C HIS A 468 31.96 8.95 5.63
N SER A 469 32.30 8.66 4.37
CA SER A 469 33.50 9.16 3.69
C SER A 469 34.82 8.87 4.48
N LEU A 470 34.98 7.65 4.99
CA LEU A 470 36.22 7.16 5.58
C LEU A 470 37.00 6.26 4.62
N ILE A 471 36.31 5.60 3.71
CA ILE A 471 36.85 4.85 2.57
C ILE A 471 36.04 5.22 1.33
N SER A 472 36.57 4.95 0.15
CA SER A 472 35.89 5.13 -1.13
C SER A 472 35.15 3.86 -1.52
N LYS A 473 33.92 4.01 -2.03
CA LYS A 473 33.14 2.94 -2.65
C LYS A 473 32.77 3.33 -4.08
N LYS A 474 33.01 2.44 -5.02
CA LYS A 474 32.59 2.59 -6.42
C LYS A 474 31.77 1.37 -6.81
N VAL A 475 30.55 1.61 -7.29
CA VAL A 475 29.74 0.56 -7.92
C VAL A 475 30.11 0.55 -9.40
N MET A 476 30.46 -0.60 -9.90
CA MET A 476 30.84 -0.86 -11.28
C MET A 476 30.01 -2.00 -11.81
N GLU A 477 30.03 -2.21 -13.10
CA GLU A 477 29.35 -3.35 -13.71
C GLU A 477 29.81 -4.67 -13.06
N GLY A 478 28.88 -5.37 -12.43
CA GLY A 478 29.10 -6.66 -11.78
C GLY A 478 29.80 -6.66 -10.42
N LYS A 479 30.25 -5.51 -9.86
CA LYS A 479 30.95 -5.47 -8.57
C LYS A 479 30.85 -4.16 -7.82
N ILE A 480 31.14 -4.24 -6.51
CA ILE A 480 31.42 -3.08 -5.66
C ILE A 480 32.92 -3.10 -5.30
N GLU A 481 33.60 -2.02 -5.57
CA GLU A 481 34.99 -1.82 -5.22
C GLU A 481 35.14 -0.88 -4.01
N PHE A 482 35.87 -1.31 -2.99
CA PHE A 482 36.27 -0.47 -1.85
C PHE A 482 37.76 -0.20 -1.92
N LYS A 483 38.15 1.05 -1.71
CA LYS A 483 39.58 1.49 -1.69
C LYS A 483 39.77 2.71 -0.80
N ASP A 484 41.01 3.16 -0.68
CA ASP A 484 41.33 4.37 0.06
C ASP A 484 40.69 5.63 -0.52
N LEU A 485 40.40 6.61 0.34
CA LEU A 485 39.74 7.85 -0.06
C LEU A 485 40.65 8.76 -0.90
N MET A 486 41.98 8.83 -0.54
CA MET A 486 42.94 9.72 -1.18
C MET A 486 43.31 9.28 -2.60
N GLY A 487 43.56 7.99 -2.82
CA GLY A 487 43.82 7.43 -4.15
C GLY A 487 42.65 7.58 -5.10
N SER A 488 41.40 7.63 -4.57
CA SER A 488 40.20 7.89 -5.39
C SER A 488 40.10 9.34 -5.83
N MET A 489 40.50 10.32 -5.01
CA MET A 489 40.47 11.74 -5.36
C MET A 489 41.49 12.11 -6.42
N LEU A 490 42.66 11.46 -6.43
CA LEU A 490 43.71 11.68 -7.44
C LEU A 490 43.31 11.12 -8.83
N ASN A 491 42.46 10.10 -8.89
CA ASN A 491 41.96 9.52 -10.15
C ASN A 491 40.72 10.26 -10.73
N ILE A 492 40.04 11.12 -9.99
CA ILE A 492 38.93 11.95 -10.50
C ILE A 492 39.45 13.03 -11.48
N GLY A 493 40.76 13.37 -11.45
CA GLY A 493 41.39 14.28 -12.42
C GLY A 493 41.54 13.72 -13.83
N SER A 494 41.25 12.42 -14.08
CA SER A 494 41.42 11.77 -15.39
C SER A 494 40.22 10.97 -15.87
N ALA A 495 39.11 10.97 -15.16
CA ALA A 495 37.88 10.34 -15.61
C ALA A 495 36.78 11.42 -15.64
N HIS A 496 36.72 12.19 -16.72
CA HIS A 496 35.46 12.69 -17.21
C HIS A 496 34.55 11.46 -17.39
N PHE A 497 33.41 11.42 -16.74
CA PHE A 497 32.31 10.59 -17.22
C PHE A 497 32.04 11.07 -18.65
N SER A 498 32.43 10.29 -19.64
CA SER A 498 32.00 10.50 -21.01
C SER A 498 30.51 10.20 -21.02
N GLU A 499 29.72 11.17 -21.43
CA GLU A 499 28.27 11.03 -21.74
C GLU A 499 28.01 9.97 -22.85
N GLU A 500 29.01 9.23 -23.28
CA GLU A 500 28.95 8.27 -24.39
C GLU A 500 28.54 6.85 -23.97
N ASP A 501 28.41 6.54 -22.67
CA ASP A 501 28.05 5.17 -22.22
C ASP A 501 26.56 4.93 -22.00
N PHE A 502 25.69 5.91 -22.29
CA PHE A 502 24.25 5.74 -22.30
C PHE A 502 23.67 6.37 -23.58
N ASN A 503 23.74 5.65 -24.68
CA ASN A 503 22.98 6.01 -25.87
C ASN A 503 21.49 5.75 -25.64
N GLU A 504 20.67 6.84 -25.72
CA GLU A 504 19.21 6.82 -25.71
C GLU A 504 18.58 6.05 -26.91
N GLU A 505 19.35 5.40 -27.73
CA GLU A 505 18.84 4.72 -28.95
C GLU A 505 18.38 3.26 -28.72
N ASP A 506 18.57 2.68 -27.53
CA ASP A 506 18.18 1.28 -27.27
C ASP A 506 16.77 1.12 -26.64
N PHE A 507 15.99 2.20 -26.53
CA PHE A 507 14.59 2.17 -26.07
C PHE A 507 13.64 2.94 -26.99
N ASN A 508 13.54 2.52 -28.26
CA ASN A 508 12.40 2.82 -29.13
C ASN A 508 11.71 1.53 -29.57
#